data_0193ee37215c5d3112bd156b45e604a4
#
_entry.id   0193ee37215c5d3112bd156b45e604a4
#
_cell.length_a   1.000
_cell.length_b   1.000
_cell.length_c   1.000
_cell.angle_alpha   90.00
_cell.angle_beta   90.00
_cell.angle_gamma   90.00
#
_symmetry.space_group_name_H-M   'P 1'
#
loop_
_entity.id
_entity.type
_entity.pdbx_description
1 polymer ?
#
loop_
_entity_poly.entity_id
_entity_poly.type
_entity_poly.pdbx_seq_one_letter_code
_entity_poly.pdbx_strand_id
1 'polypeptide(L)'
;MTQIRFQRIYTISCMILAGLAATGCQKKPAAAAGGAGPQAFPVQTVTVTMAPVAQSSEYVATIKSRRSTALLPQVSGQLMDIRIHSGDAVKSGQLLMEIDARQQRATVDSLRATEQQKKALDDYDTVEVDRQRKLFEAGVTSRDAYEQAQQAFQNAKADYQSAVEARKAGEQLLSYYTIRAPFNGVVGDIPVHVGDYVSPNQSPATILTTIDDNSHLEAYIYIPTERAGEVHQGLAVNLTDNSGKVLEKTRIDFVSSEVDSTLQGILVKAPVQAGPEGLRNAQIVKARVIWSTKPMAVVPVLAVTRQGEESFVFVVLKQNGMAVAHRTSVVLGDTVGNNYSIVSGLNAGESVIVSATQFLVDGMPVMPMGGPPQAAPSPGQASGPHAKAEGTRAESDGAPRKAAYRPHHKKHHRARARKSKHTQPATVS
;
A
#
# COMPACT_ATOMS: atom_id res chain seq x y z
N MET A 1 -6.78 63.37 28.93
CA MET A 1 -5.54 64.17 29.11
C MET A 1 -4.68 63.81 27.91
N THR A 2 -4.31 64.54 26.95
CA THR A 2 -4.03 65.93 26.70
C THR A 2 -3.98 66.01 25.17
N GLN A 3 -4.92 66.52 24.43
CA GLN A 3 -5.00 67.91 23.88
C GLN A 3 -3.65 68.44 23.38
N ILE A 4 -3.64 68.83 22.16
CA ILE A 4 -3.35 70.22 21.68
C ILE A 4 -2.52 70.18 20.40
N ARG A 5 -3.19 70.58 19.32
CA ARG A 5 -2.92 71.79 18.51
C ARG A 5 -1.58 71.87 17.74
N PHE A 6 -1.65 72.01 16.45
CA PHE A 6 -1.26 73.28 15.78
C PHE A 6 -1.73 73.26 14.31
N GLN A 7 -2.59 74.04 14.06
CA GLN A 7 -3.26 74.77 13.06
C GLN A 7 -2.34 75.98 12.62
N ARG A 8 -2.48 76.24 11.34
CA ARG A 8 -2.24 77.55 10.70
C ARG A 8 -0.87 77.81 10.05
N ILE A 9 -1.10 78.44 8.90
CA ILE A 9 -0.43 79.55 8.22
C ILE A 9 0.42 79.04 7.04
N TYR A 10 0.22 79.38 5.75
CA TYR A 10 -0.01 80.72 5.17
C TYR A 10 -0.67 80.60 3.79
N THR A 11 -1.72 81.32 3.60
CA THR A 11 -2.19 81.96 2.35
C THR A 11 -1.23 83.08 1.93
N ILE A 12 -1.36 83.47 0.67
CA ILE A 12 -0.90 84.71 0.06
C ILE A 12 0.31 84.62 -0.87
N SER A 13 0.06 84.69 -2.16
CA SER A 13 0.53 85.74 -3.10
C SER A 13 0.03 85.37 -4.49
N CYS A 14 -1.06 85.73 -4.96
CA CYS A 14 -1.48 87.00 -5.59
C CYS A 14 -0.61 87.48 -6.73
N MET A 15 -1.20 87.39 -7.93
CA MET A 15 -1.29 88.40 -9.01
C MET A 15 -0.02 88.96 -9.67
N ILE A 16 -0.27 89.17 -10.96
CA ILE A 16 0.39 90.12 -11.91
C ILE A 16 1.37 89.42 -12.83
N LEU A 17 1.07 89.21 -14.11
CA LEU A 17 1.16 90.22 -15.14
C LEU A 17 0.49 89.75 -16.46
N ALA A 18 -0.44 90.54 -16.95
CA ALA A 18 -1.01 90.46 -18.30
C ALA A 18 0.01 91.04 -19.31
N GLY A 19 -0.05 90.58 -20.50
CA GLY A 19 0.57 91.35 -21.61
C GLY A 19 0.79 90.56 -22.89
N LEU A 20 -0.03 90.81 -23.89
CA LEU A 20 0.18 90.94 -25.34
C LEU A 20 1.15 89.94 -26.03
N ALA A 21 0.85 89.35 -27.15
CA ALA A 21 0.20 89.82 -28.35
C ALA A 21 -0.08 88.66 -29.29
N ALA A 22 -1.17 88.68 -29.88
CA ALA A 22 -1.60 88.44 -31.25
C ALA A 22 -0.65 87.86 -32.29
N THR A 23 -1.31 87.09 -33.17
CA THR A 23 -1.09 86.71 -34.58
C THR A 23 -0.56 85.29 -34.82
N GLY A 24 -1.40 84.60 -35.60
CA GLY A 24 -1.02 83.33 -36.28
C GLY A 24 -2.16 82.38 -36.53
N CYS A 25 -3.20 82.83 -37.27
CA CYS A 25 -4.12 81.91 -37.96
C CYS A 25 -3.38 81.07 -38.99
N GLN A 26 -3.13 79.84 -38.72
CA GLN A 26 -2.97 78.79 -39.76
C GLN A 26 -4.07 77.74 -39.60
N LYS A 27 -5.04 77.80 -40.51
CA LYS A 27 -5.99 76.75 -40.76
C LYS A 27 -5.20 75.54 -41.27
N LYS A 28 -5.08 74.51 -40.39
CA LYS A 28 -4.69 73.20 -40.79
C LYS A 28 -6.02 72.46 -41.16
N PRO A 29 -6.07 71.72 -42.30
CA PRO A 29 -7.29 71.06 -42.68
C PRO A 29 -7.65 69.98 -41.64
N ALA A 30 -8.87 69.97 -41.22
CA ALA A 30 -9.42 68.92 -40.41
C ALA A 30 -9.28 67.59 -41.19
N ALA A 31 -8.31 66.79 -40.72
CA ALA A 31 -8.31 65.36 -41.09
C ALA A 31 -9.60 64.77 -40.53
N ALA A 32 -10.41 64.26 -41.44
CA ALA A 32 -11.60 63.53 -41.11
C ALA A 32 -11.28 62.50 -40.05
N ALA A 33 -11.89 62.64 -38.88
CA ALA A 33 -11.92 61.59 -37.89
C ALA A 33 -12.72 60.45 -38.56
N GLY A 34 -12.00 59.59 -39.27
CA GLY A 34 -12.53 58.26 -39.64
C GLY A 34 -12.96 57.60 -38.37
N GLY A 35 -14.24 57.35 -38.22
CA GLY A 35 -14.82 56.61 -37.08
C GLY A 35 -14.00 55.34 -36.87
N ALA A 36 -13.19 55.34 -35.80
CA ALA A 36 -12.66 54.08 -35.26
C ALA A 36 -13.88 53.25 -34.86
N GLY A 37 -14.30 52.37 -35.70
CA GLY A 37 -15.27 51.35 -35.32
C GLY A 37 -14.73 50.68 -34.05
N PRO A 38 -15.57 50.09 -33.24
CA PRO A 38 -15.17 49.45 -31.98
C PRO A 38 -14.01 48.49 -32.27
N GLN A 39 -12.78 48.86 -31.74
CA GLN A 39 -11.60 48.00 -31.94
C GLN A 39 -11.85 46.69 -31.20
N ALA A 40 -12.03 45.59 -31.97
CA ALA A 40 -12.18 44.27 -31.37
C ALA A 40 -10.90 43.80 -30.70
N PHE A 41 -11.00 43.40 -29.45
CA PHE A 41 -9.89 42.97 -28.65
C PHE A 41 -9.41 41.59 -29.09
N PRO A 42 -8.13 41.36 -29.43
CA PRO A 42 -7.64 40.05 -29.88
C PRO A 42 -7.62 39.06 -28.70
N VAL A 43 -8.29 37.93 -28.85
CA VAL A 43 -8.41 36.90 -27.81
C VAL A 43 -8.14 35.52 -28.37
N GLN A 44 -7.49 34.66 -27.58
CA GLN A 44 -7.35 33.24 -27.91
C GLN A 44 -8.60 32.50 -27.42
N THR A 45 -9.08 31.58 -28.23
CA THR A 45 -10.28 30.78 -27.93
C THR A 45 -9.96 29.30 -28.01
N VAL A 46 -10.63 28.51 -27.16
CA VAL A 46 -10.60 27.06 -27.17
C VAL A 46 -12.05 26.56 -27.25
N THR A 47 -12.29 25.58 -28.09
CA THR A 47 -13.61 24.95 -28.18
C THR A 47 -13.79 23.99 -27.01
N VAL A 48 -14.94 24.07 -26.33
CA VAL A 48 -15.34 23.17 -25.26
C VAL A 48 -15.51 21.75 -25.81
N THR A 49 -14.72 20.83 -25.29
CA THR A 49 -14.79 19.41 -25.68
C THR A 49 -15.36 18.57 -24.54
N MET A 50 -16.02 17.48 -24.91
CA MET A 50 -16.45 16.49 -23.93
C MET A 50 -15.30 15.53 -23.63
N ALA A 51 -14.98 15.37 -22.36
CA ALA A 51 -14.00 14.40 -21.91
C ALA A 51 -14.62 13.46 -20.85
N PRO A 52 -14.17 12.21 -20.76
CA PRO A 52 -14.60 11.31 -19.70
C PRO A 52 -14.05 11.79 -18.37
N VAL A 53 -14.94 12.24 -17.49
CA VAL A 53 -14.59 12.71 -16.13
C VAL A 53 -15.03 11.66 -15.14
N ALA A 54 -14.06 11.17 -14.35
CA ALA A 54 -14.32 10.24 -13.27
C ALA A 54 -14.92 10.97 -12.08
N GLN A 55 -16.13 10.61 -11.67
CA GLN A 55 -16.70 11.02 -10.40
C GLN A 55 -16.11 10.14 -9.30
N SER A 56 -15.33 10.70 -8.43
CA SER A 56 -14.59 9.96 -7.43
C SER A 56 -14.70 10.59 -6.05
N SER A 57 -14.51 9.77 -5.02
CA SER A 57 -14.35 10.22 -3.64
C SER A 57 -13.08 9.63 -3.06
N GLU A 58 -12.44 10.37 -2.17
CA GLU A 58 -11.21 9.96 -1.51
C GLU A 58 -11.50 9.51 -0.08
N TYR A 59 -10.99 8.33 0.26
CA TYR A 59 -11.12 7.71 1.58
C TYR A 59 -9.75 7.31 2.10
N VAL A 60 -9.66 7.11 3.39
CA VAL A 60 -8.48 6.52 4.01
C VAL A 60 -8.54 5.01 3.83
N ALA A 61 -7.45 4.41 3.38
CA ALA A 61 -7.28 2.97 3.27
C ALA A 61 -6.12 2.51 4.14
N THR A 62 -6.31 1.38 4.81
CA THR A 62 -5.24 0.69 5.51
C THR A 62 -4.87 -0.56 4.74
N ILE A 63 -3.60 -0.67 4.38
CA ILE A 63 -3.07 -1.88 3.75
C ILE A 63 -2.92 -2.96 4.82
N LYS A 64 -3.50 -4.13 4.58
CA LYS A 64 -3.37 -5.28 5.48
C LYS A 64 -2.88 -6.50 4.72
N SER A 65 -2.00 -7.25 5.34
CA SER A 65 -1.63 -8.57 4.84
C SER A 65 -2.81 -9.53 5.02
N ARG A 66 -3.07 -10.32 3.99
CA ARG A 66 -4.09 -11.38 4.03
C ARG A 66 -3.74 -12.47 5.02
N ARG A 67 -2.44 -12.66 5.28
CA ARG A 67 -1.90 -13.59 6.27
C ARG A 67 -0.93 -12.86 7.17
N SER A 68 -1.40 -12.46 8.32
CA SER A 68 -0.61 -11.85 9.38
C SER A 68 -0.92 -12.59 10.68
N THR A 69 0.11 -13.00 11.40
CA THR A 69 -0.08 -13.66 12.69
C THR A 69 0.96 -13.20 13.70
N ALA A 70 0.50 -12.94 14.92
CA ALA A 70 1.37 -12.79 16.06
C ALA A 70 1.71 -14.18 16.62
N LEU A 71 2.98 -14.46 16.78
CA LEU A 71 3.46 -15.70 17.41
C LEU A 71 3.48 -15.49 18.92
N LEU A 72 2.73 -16.33 19.60
CA LEU A 72 2.63 -16.39 21.06
C LEU A 72 3.24 -17.71 21.56
N PRO A 73 3.86 -17.74 22.75
CA PRO A 73 4.32 -18.98 23.33
C PRO A 73 3.11 -19.85 23.69
N GLN A 74 3.21 -21.16 23.46
CA GLN A 74 2.18 -22.12 23.88
C GLN A 74 2.53 -22.81 25.20
N VAL A 75 3.77 -22.64 25.65
CA VAL A 75 4.31 -23.16 26.92
C VAL A 75 5.07 -22.08 27.65
N SER A 76 5.16 -22.21 28.96
CA SER A 76 5.96 -21.33 29.79
C SER A 76 7.41 -21.82 29.88
N GLY A 77 8.38 -20.89 29.84
CA GLY A 77 9.79 -21.21 29.99
C GLY A 77 10.70 -20.06 29.65
N GLN A 78 11.99 -20.26 29.82
CA GLN A 78 13.02 -19.28 29.47
C GLN A 78 13.39 -19.40 27.99
N LEU A 79 13.49 -18.29 27.29
CA LEU A 79 13.92 -18.26 25.90
C LEU A 79 15.43 -18.51 25.80
N MET A 80 15.82 -19.60 25.13
CA MET A 80 17.22 -20.04 25.07
C MET A 80 17.94 -19.54 23.83
N ASP A 81 17.22 -19.42 22.70
CA ASP A 81 17.82 -19.06 21.42
C ASP A 81 16.83 -18.32 20.53
N ILE A 82 17.33 -17.31 19.81
CA ILE A 82 16.60 -16.56 18.79
C ILE A 82 17.46 -16.60 17.52
N ARG A 83 16.95 -17.26 16.47
CA ARG A 83 17.69 -17.54 15.21
C ARG A 83 17.34 -16.61 14.07
N ILE A 84 16.57 -15.59 14.33
CA ILE A 84 16.07 -14.64 13.35
C ILE A 84 16.26 -13.22 13.82
N HIS A 85 16.23 -12.29 12.87
CA HIS A 85 16.22 -10.86 13.13
C HIS A 85 14.94 -10.23 12.57
N SER A 86 14.58 -9.08 13.11
CA SER A 86 13.47 -8.28 12.58
C SER A 86 13.74 -7.94 11.10
N GLY A 87 12.78 -8.21 10.24
CA GLY A 87 12.88 -8.00 8.80
C GLY A 87 13.35 -9.23 7.98
N ASP A 88 13.75 -10.31 8.63
CA ASP A 88 14.17 -11.54 7.94
C ASP A 88 13.00 -12.20 7.18
N ALA A 89 13.29 -12.70 5.97
CA ALA A 89 12.36 -13.54 5.25
C ALA A 89 12.47 -14.99 5.74
N VAL A 90 11.33 -15.58 6.13
CA VAL A 90 11.27 -16.93 6.68
C VAL A 90 10.37 -17.83 5.85
N LYS A 91 10.66 -19.13 5.89
CA LYS A 91 9.88 -20.19 5.22
C LYS A 91 9.02 -20.94 6.23
N SER A 92 7.88 -21.44 5.77
CA SER A 92 7.02 -22.33 6.56
C SER A 92 7.82 -23.48 7.18
N GLY A 93 7.65 -23.71 8.50
CA GLY A 93 8.35 -24.74 9.27
C GLY A 93 9.77 -24.33 9.73
N GLN A 94 10.31 -23.20 9.30
CA GLN A 94 11.62 -22.71 9.74
C GLN A 94 11.64 -22.47 11.24
N LEU A 95 12.69 -22.94 11.93
CA LEU A 95 12.89 -22.70 13.36
C LEU A 95 13.28 -21.25 13.59
N LEU A 96 12.51 -20.58 14.44
CA LEU A 96 12.67 -19.16 14.76
C LEU A 96 13.30 -18.94 16.14
N MET A 97 12.72 -19.59 17.16
CA MET A 97 13.14 -19.45 18.56
C MET A 97 13.03 -20.78 19.29
N GLU A 98 13.75 -20.92 20.38
CA GLU A 98 13.73 -22.12 21.23
C GLU A 98 13.58 -21.75 22.71
N ILE A 99 12.58 -22.37 23.37
CA ILE A 99 12.34 -22.28 24.81
C ILE A 99 13.04 -23.45 25.49
N ASP A 100 13.49 -23.30 26.74
CA ASP A 100 14.15 -24.37 27.49
C ASP A 100 13.26 -25.59 27.66
N ALA A 101 13.61 -26.63 26.92
CA ALA A 101 12.86 -27.90 26.87
C ALA A 101 13.50 -29.02 27.70
N ARG A 102 14.55 -28.75 28.52
CA ARG A 102 15.32 -29.81 29.20
C ARG A 102 14.43 -30.70 30.06
N GLN A 103 13.53 -30.10 30.83
CA GLN A 103 12.61 -30.87 31.70
C GLN A 103 11.63 -31.69 30.84
N GLN A 104 11.06 -31.12 29.79
CA GLN A 104 10.10 -31.82 28.93
C GLN A 104 10.76 -32.94 28.12
N ARG A 105 12.02 -32.75 27.67
CA ARG A 105 12.81 -33.81 27.02
C ARG A 105 13.00 -34.99 27.97
N ALA A 106 13.39 -34.77 29.24
CA ALA A 106 13.54 -35.80 30.22
C ALA A 106 12.19 -36.55 30.48
N THR A 107 11.06 -35.84 30.50
CA THR A 107 9.73 -36.43 30.59
C THR A 107 9.42 -37.34 29.41
N VAL A 108 9.68 -36.91 28.18
CA VAL A 108 9.49 -37.70 26.97
C VAL A 108 10.38 -38.94 26.97
N ASP A 109 11.62 -38.83 27.42
CA ASP A 109 12.54 -39.97 27.51
C ASP A 109 12.08 -40.99 28.55
N SER A 110 11.51 -40.55 29.67
CA SER A 110 10.85 -41.45 30.66
C SER A 110 9.64 -42.15 30.07
N LEU A 111 8.78 -41.44 29.35
CA LEU A 111 7.60 -42.04 28.66
C LEU A 111 8.03 -43.06 27.61
N ARG A 112 9.13 -42.79 26.88
CA ARG A 112 9.69 -43.70 25.89
C ARG A 112 10.22 -44.99 26.55
N ALA A 113 10.86 -44.89 27.74
CA ALA A 113 11.28 -46.05 28.49
C ALA A 113 10.11 -46.87 28.98
N THR A 114 9.02 -46.23 29.44
CA THR A 114 7.75 -46.90 29.84
C THR A 114 7.11 -47.62 28.65
N GLU A 115 7.05 -46.99 27.49
CA GLU A 115 6.56 -47.61 26.23
C GLU A 115 7.38 -48.87 25.90
N GLN A 116 8.73 -48.77 25.96
CA GLN A 116 9.60 -49.93 25.70
C GLN A 116 9.35 -51.09 26.67
N GLN A 117 9.14 -50.79 27.98
CA GLN A 117 8.81 -51.78 28.99
C GLN A 117 7.48 -52.47 28.67
N LYS A 118 6.41 -51.70 28.36
CA LYS A 118 5.11 -52.21 28.02
C LYS A 118 5.11 -53.02 26.71
N LYS A 119 5.91 -52.55 25.73
CA LYS A 119 6.12 -53.29 24.48
C LYS A 119 6.75 -54.67 24.73
N ALA A 120 7.76 -54.77 25.57
CA ALA A 120 8.42 -56.04 25.88
C ALA A 120 7.44 -57.02 26.53
N LEU A 121 6.49 -56.52 27.36
CA LEU A 121 5.43 -57.37 27.94
C LEU A 121 4.41 -57.81 26.88
N ASP A 122 3.96 -56.94 26.01
CA ASP A 122 3.07 -57.25 24.88
C ASP A 122 3.71 -58.26 23.94
N ASP A 123 4.99 -58.11 23.59
CA ASP A 123 5.76 -59.05 22.77
C ASP A 123 5.83 -60.44 23.44
N TYR A 124 6.08 -60.50 24.79
CA TYR A 124 6.11 -61.74 25.56
C TYR A 124 4.74 -62.43 25.56
N ASP A 125 3.67 -61.72 25.92
CA ASP A 125 2.30 -62.29 26.02
C ASP A 125 1.76 -62.66 24.64
N THR A 126 2.18 -61.99 23.57
CA THR A 126 1.89 -62.39 22.18
C THR A 126 2.43 -63.79 21.87
N VAL A 127 3.68 -64.05 22.25
CA VAL A 127 4.28 -65.37 22.05
C VAL A 127 3.65 -66.43 22.96
N GLU A 128 3.33 -66.05 24.20
CA GLU A 128 2.72 -66.97 25.18
C GLU A 128 1.33 -67.36 24.77
N VAL A 129 0.47 -66.44 24.34
CA VAL A 129 -0.91 -66.79 23.88
C VAL A 129 -0.85 -67.70 22.63
N ASP A 130 0.08 -67.49 21.70
CA ASP A 130 0.25 -68.38 20.55
C ASP A 130 0.73 -69.80 20.97
N ARG A 131 1.64 -69.88 21.96
CA ARG A 131 2.09 -71.12 22.54
C ARG A 131 0.91 -71.87 23.22
N GLN A 132 0.14 -71.23 24.09
CA GLN A 132 -0.98 -71.79 24.80
C GLN A 132 -2.10 -72.18 23.83
N ARG A 133 -2.32 -71.45 22.77
CA ARG A 133 -3.25 -71.84 21.71
C ARG A 133 -2.89 -73.15 21.06
N LYS A 134 -1.62 -73.32 20.66
CA LYS A 134 -1.14 -74.61 20.05
C LYS A 134 -1.21 -75.74 20.97
N LEU A 135 -0.92 -75.59 22.28
CA LEU A 135 -1.02 -76.60 23.30
C LEU A 135 -2.52 -77.02 23.57
N PHE A 136 -3.41 -76.03 23.54
CA PHE A 136 -4.83 -76.25 23.67
C PHE A 136 -5.39 -77.03 22.46
N GLU A 137 -5.05 -76.67 21.26
CA GLU A 137 -5.41 -77.35 20.02
C GLU A 137 -4.91 -78.82 20.01
N ALA A 138 -3.75 -79.08 20.62
CA ALA A 138 -3.17 -80.40 20.76
C ALA A 138 -3.74 -81.16 21.97
N GLY A 139 -4.68 -80.59 22.77
CA GLY A 139 -5.32 -81.25 23.93
C GLY A 139 -4.37 -81.35 25.15
N VAL A 140 -3.25 -80.61 25.20
CA VAL A 140 -2.24 -80.71 26.26
C VAL A 140 -2.51 -79.78 27.44
N THR A 141 -3.22 -78.66 27.21
CA THR A 141 -3.53 -77.62 28.22
C THR A 141 -5.04 -77.47 28.40
N SER A 142 -5.44 -76.86 29.53
CA SER A 142 -6.87 -76.58 29.81
C SER A 142 -7.33 -75.33 29.05
N ARG A 143 -8.66 -75.26 28.88
CA ARG A 143 -9.30 -74.06 28.30
C ARG A 143 -9.04 -72.81 29.15
N ASP A 144 -9.11 -72.97 30.47
CA ASP A 144 -8.88 -71.88 31.41
C ASP A 144 -7.46 -71.29 31.27
N ALA A 145 -6.45 -72.13 31.09
CA ALA A 145 -5.07 -71.68 30.89
C ALA A 145 -4.89 -70.89 29.59
N TYR A 146 -5.56 -71.27 28.49
CA TYR A 146 -5.56 -70.52 27.24
C TYR A 146 -6.31 -69.18 27.39
N GLU A 147 -7.50 -69.19 28.02
CA GLU A 147 -8.30 -68.00 28.26
C GLU A 147 -7.53 -66.99 29.15
N GLN A 148 -6.79 -67.42 30.18
CA GLN A 148 -5.93 -66.63 31.01
C GLN A 148 -4.77 -65.93 30.15
N ALA A 149 -4.12 -66.72 29.31
CA ALA A 149 -3.08 -66.18 28.43
C ALA A 149 -3.64 -65.17 27.44
N GLN A 150 -4.87 -65.43 26.92
CA GLN A 150 -5.57 -64.54 26.04
C GLN A 150 -5.92 -63.21 26.75
N GLN A 151 -6.38 -63.26 28.00
CA GLN A 151 -6.68 -62.08 28.79
C GLN A 151 -5.40 -61.28 29.13
N ALA A 152 -4.29 -61.98 29.50
CA ALA A 152 -3.00 -61.34 29.73
C ALA A 152 -2.50 -60.59 28.50
N PHE A 153 -2.55 -61.23 27.33
CA PHE A 153 -2.22 -60.59 26.06
C PHE A 153 -3.09 -59.36 25.77
N GLN A 154 -4.43 -59.46 25.95
CA GLN A 154 -5.31 -58.30 25.74
C GLN A 154 -4.96 -57.14 26.66
N ASN A 155 -4.66 -57.42 27.94
CA ASN A 155 -4.28 -56.43 28.91
C ASN A 155 -2.92 -55.78 28.55
N ALA A 156 -1.89 -56.60 28.22
CA ALA A 156 -0.57 -56.11 27.84
C ALA A 156 -0.62 -55.25 26.58
N LYS A 157 -1.41 -55.68 25.59
CA LYS A 157 -1.65 -54.90 24.37
C LYS A 157 -2.30 -53.55 24.65
N ALA A 158 -3.34 -53.51 25.50
CA ALA A 158 -4.01 -52.27 25.90
C ALA A 158 -3.05 -51.33 26.66
N ASP A 159 -2.25 -51.90 27.56
CA ASP A 159 -1.23 -51.16 28.31
C ASP A 159 -0.15 -50.54 27.38
N TYR A 160 0.35 -51.33 26.42
CA TYR A 160 1.31 -50.83 25.43
C TYR A 160 0.71 -49.71 24.60
N GLN A 161 -0.52 -49.87 24.11
CA GLN A 161 -1.23 -48.82 23.36
C GLN A 161 -1.37 -47.53 24.18
N SER A 162 -1.74 -47.66 25.48
CA SER A 162 -1.83 -46.51 26.39
C SER A 162 -0.48 -45.81 26.55
N ALA A 163 0.63 -46.56 26.69
CA ALA A 163 1.97 -45.99 26.80
C ALA A 163 2.42 -45.26 25.51
N VAL A 164 2.05 -45.81 24.32
CA VAL A 164 2.28 -45.15 23.03
C VAL A 164 1.61 -43.80 22.98
N GLU A 165 0.31 -43.74 23.37
CA GLU A 165 -0.43 -42.46 23.32
C GLU A 165 0.09 -41.46 24.35
N ALA A 166 0.50 -41.93 25.56
CA ALA A 166 1.14 -41.07 26.56
C ALA A 166 2.45 -40.44 26.04
N ARG A 167 3.29 -41.25 25.37
CA ARG A 167 4.53 -40.72 24.75
C ARG A 167 4.24 -39.69 23.64
N LYS A 168 3.26 -39.98 22.75
CA LYS A 168 2.84 -39.04 21.70
C LYS A 168 2.37 -37.73 22.27
N ALA A 169 1.57 -37.74 23.34
CA ALA A 169 1.13 -36.55 24.04
C ALA A 169 2.32 -35.74 24.60
N GLY A 170 3.31 -36.44 25.19
CA GLY A 170 4.53 -35.83 25.67
C GLY A 170 5.36 -35.19 24.54
N GLU A 171 5.49 -35.86 23.41
CA GLU A 171 6.21 -35.34 22.22
C GLU A 171 5.47 -34.15 21.60
N GLN A 172 4.15 -34.14 21.57
CA GLN A 172 3.36 -33.01 21.13
C GLN A 172 3.62 -31.80 22.03
N LEU A 173 3.62 -31.97 23.35
CA LEU A 173 3.96 -30.90 24.28
C LEU A 173 5.39 -30.41 24.09
N LEU A 174 6.35 -31.33 23.85
CA LEU A 174 7.74 -30.98 23.56
C LEU A 174 7.86 -30.13 22.28
N SER A 175 7.01 -30.38 21.28
CA SER A 175 7.03 -29.61 20.03
C SER A 175 6.76 -28.12 20.24
N TYR A 176 6.01 -27.75 21.27
CA TYR A 176 5.68 -26.36 21.57
C TYR A 176 6.86 -25.53 22.14
N TYR A 177 7.94 -26.19 22.55
CA TYR A 177 9.17 -25.51 22.97
C TYR A 177 10.01 -25.00 21.79
N THR A 178 9.67 -25.43 20.57
CA THR A 178 10.31 -24.94 19.34
C THR A 178 9.32 -24.08 18.55
N ILE A 179 9.57 -22.79 18.49
CA ILE A 179 8.74 -21.83 17.76
C ILE A 179 9.13 -21.87 16.29
N ARG A 180 8.17 -22.19 15.42
CA ARG A 180 8.38 -22.28 13.97
C ARG A 180 7.45 -21.35 13.21
N ALA A 181 7.87 -20.93 12.01
CA ALA A 181 7.04 -20.13 11.10
C ALA A 181 5.86 -20.94 10.57
N PRO A 182 4.61 -20.46 10.73
CA PRO A 182 3.43 -21.16 10.22
C PRO A 182 3.29 -21.11 8.70
N PHE A 183 3.84 -20.07 8.07
CA PHE A 183 3.82 -19.86 6.62
C PHE A 183 5.05 -19.03 6.19
N ASN A 184 5.23 -18.87 4.86
CA ASN A 184 6.30 -18.02 4.32
C ASN A 184 5.93 -16.55 4.52
N GLY A 185 6.85 -15.76 5.05
CA GLY A 185 6.59 -14.35 5.31
C GLY A 185 7.83 -13.59 5.75
N VAL A 186 7.61 -12.37 6.22
CA VAL A 186 8.64 -11.50 6.77
C VAL A 186 8.39 -11.35 8.27
N VAL A 187 9.46 -11.49 9.05
CA VAL A 187 9.45 -11.33 10.51
C VAL A 187 9.29 -9.85 10.85
N GLY A 188 8.34 -9.54 11.69
CA GLY A 188 8.15 -8.19 12.26
C GLY A 188 9.16 -7.87 13.35
N ASP A 189 8.73 -7.03 14.29
CA ASP A 189 9.54 -6.71 15.47
C ASP A 189 9.65 -7.91 16.41
N ILE A 190 10.80 -8.04 17.11
CA ILE A 190 11.08 -9.08 18.09
C ILE A 190 11.30 -8.37 19.44
N PRO A 191 10.25 -8.22 20.26
CA PRO A 191 10.33 -7.47 21.51
C PRO A 191 10.95 -8.27 22.67
N VAL A 192 11.31 -9.54 22.43
CA VAL A 192 11.85 -10.46 23.44
C VAL A 192 13.34 -10.72 23.23
N HIS A 193 14.04 -11.09 24.31
CA HIS A 193 15.48 -11.36 24.30
C HIS A 193 15.79 -12.76 24.81
N VAL A 194 16.94 -13.27 24.43
CA VAL A 194 17.47 -14.52 24.99
C VAL A 194 17.62 -14.34 26.50
N GLY A 195 17.05 -15.28 27.28
CA GLY A 195 17.00 -15.21 28.72
C GLY A 195 15.66 -14.77 29.29
N ASP A 196 14.79 -14.16 28.50
CA ASP A 196 13.46 -13.75 28.95
C ASP A 196 12.59 -14.94 29.29
N TYR A 197 11.76 -14.79 30.32
CA TYR A 197 10.74 -15.77 30.67
C TYR A 197 9.43 -15.46 29.94
N VAL A 198 9.00 -16.38 29.11
CA VAL A 198 7.77 -16.27 28.32
C VAL A 198 6.69 -17.21 28.82
N SER A 199 5.43 -16.80 28.74
CA SER A 199 4.30 -17.60 29.20
C SER A 199 3.02 -17.29 28.42
N PRO A 200 2.18 -18.29 28.07
CA PRO A 200 0.89 -18.06 27.45
C PRO A 200 -0.12 -17.38 28.39
N ASN A 201 0.11 -17.44 29.70
CA ASN A 201 -0.84 -16.97 30.72
C ASN A 201 -0.52 -15.55 31.23
N GLN A 202 0.39 -14.84 30.61
CA GLN A 202 0.65 -13.44 30.94
C GLN A 202 -0.43 -12.50 30.35
N SER A 203 -0.76 -11.46 31.10
CA SER A 203 -1.65 -10.39 30.62
C SER A 203 -0.93 -9.04 30.72
N PRO A 204 -0.69 -8.34 29.60
CA PRO A 204 -0.98 -8.74 28.21
C PRO A 204 -0.14 -9.96 27.75
N ALA A 205 -0.66 -10.72 26.79
CA ALA A 205 0.04 -11.88 26.25
C ALA A 205 1.40 -11.49 25.66
N THR A 206 2.44 -12.27 25.95
CA THR A 206 3.78 -12.03 25.41
C THR A 206 3.81 -12.32 23.91
N ILE A 207 3.94 -11.31 23.08
CA ILE A 207 4.15 -11.48 21.65
C ILE A 207 5.64 -11.75 21.42
N LEU A 208 5.96 -12.89 20.81
CA LEU A 208 7.34 -13.23 20.46
C LEU A 208 7.82 -12.48 19.24
N THR A 209 6.97 -12.45 18.20
CA THR A 209 7.14 -11.68 16.97
C THR A 209 5.86 -11.74 16.15
N THR A 210 5.81 -11.01 15.05
CA THR A 210 4.77 -11.16 14.02
C THR A 210 5.37 -11.72 12.74
N ILE A 211 4.56 -12.45 11.97
CA ILE A 211 4.93 -12.87 10.61
C ILE A 211 3.86 -12.37 9.66
N ASP A 212 4.29 -11.60 8.65
CA ASP A 212 3.44 -10.99 7.64
C ASP A 212 3.75 -11.55 6.25
N ASP A 213 2.72 -12.00 5.54
CA ASP A 213 2.83 -12.37 4.12
C ASP A 213 2.64 -11.12 3.26
N ASN A 214 3.74 -10.48 2.89
CA ASN A 214 3.70 -9.27 2.06
C ASN A 214 3.41 -9.55 0.57
N SER A 215 3.27 -10.82 0.16
CA SER A 215 2.94 -11.16 -1.23
C SER A 215 1.44 -11.02 -1.53
N HIS A 216 0.60 -11.01 -0.51
CA HIS A 216 -0.85 -10.93 -0.62
C HIS A 216 -1.39 -9.84 0.30
N LEU A 217 -1.41 -8.62 -0.20
CA LEU A 217 -1.91 -7.45 0.51
C LEU A 217 -3.33 -7.10 0.04
N GLU A 218 -4.11 -6.49 0.93
CA GLU A 218 -5.45 -5.97 0.66
C GLU A 218 -5.57 -4.55 1.22
N ALA A 219 -6.19 -3.66 0.47
CA ALA A 219 -6.56 -2.34 0.95
C ALA A 219 -7.94 -2.41 1.61
N TYR A 220 -8.01 -2.10 2.89
CA TYR A 220 -9.22 -2.01 3.69
C TYR A 220 -9.71 -0.57 3.66
N ILE A 221 -10.88 -0.34 3.10
CA ILE A 221 -11.47 0.97 2.90
C ILE A 221 -12.85 0.97 3.57
N TYR A 222 -13.12 1.95 4.41
CA TYR A 222 -14.44 2.13 5.01
C TYR A 222 -15.19 3.23 4.26
N ILE A 223 -16.29 2.86 3.63
CA ILE A 223 -17.13 3.78 2.86
C ILE A 223 -18.34 4.14 3.72
N PRO A 224 -18.61 5.45 3.94
CA PRO A 224 -19.76 5.90 4.72
C PRO A 224 -21.09 5.35 4.21
N THR A 225 -22.03 5.13 5.13
CA THR A 225 -23.34 4.53 4.84
C THR A 225 -24.19 5.32 3.86
N GLU A 226 -23.96 6.64 3.74
CA GLU A 226 -24.68 7.49 2.79
C GLU A 226 -24.47 7.06 1.33
N ARG A 227 -23.33 6.42 1.04
CA ARG A 227 -23.01 5.88 -0.29
C ARG A 227 -23.09 4.37 -0.39
N ALA A 228 -23.65 3.71 0.62
CA ALA A 228 -23.77 2.25 0.66
C ALA A 228 -24.44 1.65 -0.58
N GLY A 229 -25.48 2.32 -1.10
CA GLY A 229 -26.21 1.87 -2.28
C GLY A 229 -25.45 1.96 -3.61
N GLU A 230 -24.34 2.69 -3.64
CA GLU A 230 -23.48 2.82 -4.83
C GLU A 230 -22.32 1.82 -4.82
N VAL A 231 -22.07 1.17 -3.66
CA VAL A 231 -20.94 0.26 -3.47
C VAL A 231 -21.25 -1.11 -4.06
N HIS A 232 -20.39 -1.58 -4.96
CA HIS A 232 -20.47 -2.91 -5.52
C HIS A 232 -19.08 -3.45 -5.88
N GLN A 233 -18.96 -4.76 -6.03
CA GLN A 233 -17.75 -5.38 -6.54
C GLN A 233 -17.42 -4.87 -7.96
N GLY A 234 -16.15 -4.73 -8.25
CA GLY A 234 -15.66 -4.27 -9.55
C GLY A 234 -15.47 -2.75 -9.67
N LEU A 235 -15.90 -1.94 -8.68
CA LEU A 235 -15.59 -0.51 -8.65
C LEU A 235 -14.08 -0.29 -8.70
N ALA A 236 -13.65 0.63 -9.56
CA ALA A 236 -12.24 0.98 -9.69
C ALA A 236 -11.77 1.83 -8.51
N VAL A 237 -10.60 1.51 -8.00
CA VAL A 237 -9.95 2.22 -6.90
C VAL A 237 -8.51 2.54 -7.30
N ASN A 238 -8.13 3.79 -7.13
CA ASN A 238 -6.75 4.22 -7.26
C ASN A 238 -6.19 4.47 -5.85
N LEU A 239 -5.18 3.69 -5.46
CA LEU A 239 -4.44 3.94 -4.23
C LEU A 239 -3.39 5.00 -4.51
N THR A 240 -3.36 6.02 -3.67
CA THR A 240 -2.44 7.16 -3.81
C THR A 240 -1.70 7.41 -2.51
N ASP A 241 -0.51 7.96 -2.61
CA ASP A 241 0.22 8.49 -1.46
C ASP A 241 -0.34 9.87 -1.03
N ASN A 242 0.25 10.44 0.00
CA ASN A 242 -0.14 11.77 0.49
C ASN A 242 0.15 12.91 -0.50
N SER A 243 1.02 12.69 -1.49
CA SER A 243 1.33 13.65 -2.54
C SER A 243 0.34 13.57 -3.72
N GLY A 244 -0.54 12.56 -3.75
CA GLY A 244 -1.47 12.30 -4.84
C GLY A 244 -0.88 11.42 -5.97
N LYS A 245 0.36 10.92 -5.81
CA LYS A 245 0.96 9.96 -6.75
C LYS A 245 0.18 8.65 -6.66
N VAL A 246 -0.25 8.11 -7.79
CA VAL A 246 -0.90 6.80 -7.86
C VAL A 246 0.15 5.72 -7.60
N LEU A 247 -0.05 4.98 -6.51
CA LEU A 247 0.78 3.83 -6.13
C LEU A 247 0.30 2.58 -6.88
N GLU A 248 -1.03 2.37 -6.90
CA GLU A 248 -1.64 1.22 -7.57
C GLU A 248 -3.05 1.51 -8.03
N LYS A 249 -3.46 0.84 -9.12
CA LYS A 249 -4.84 0.82 -9.62
C LYS A 249 -5.41 -0.57 -9.42
N THR A 250 -6.48 -0.65 -8.65
CA THR A 250 -7.11 -1.91 -8.29
C THR A 250 -8.63 -1.80 -8.42
N ARG A 251 -9.34 -2.86 -8.04
CA ARG A 251 -10.80 -2.91 -8.02
C ARG A 251 -11.28 -3.53 -6.72
N ILE A 252 -12.43 -3.11 -6.25
CA ILE A 252 -13.09 -3.73 -5.10
C ILE A 252 -13.46 -5.16 -5.48
N ASP A 253 -12.97 -6.14 -4.70
CA ASP A 253 -13.30 -7.56 -4.84
C ASP A 253 -14.24 -8.07 -3.74
N PHE A 254 -14.29 -7.36 -2.61
CA PHE A 254 -15.16 -7.70 -1.49
C PHE A 254 -15.88 -6.48 -0.95
N VAL A 255 -17.17 -6.65 -0.67
CA VAL A 255 -18.02 -5.67 0.02
C VAL A 255 -18.65 -6.38 1.22
N SER A 256 -18.47 -5.83 2.40
CA SER A 256 -19.09 -6.37 3.62
C SER A 256 -20.60 -6.23 3.56
N SER A 257 -21.30 -7.25 4.02
CA SER A 257 -22.76 -7.17 4.24
C SER A 257 -23.14 -6.50 5.55
N GLU A 258 -22.15 -6.19 6.39
CA GLU A 258 -22.32 -5.63 7.73
C GLU A 258 -21.69 -4.24 7.79
N VAL A 259 -22.36 -3.33 8.48
CA VAL A 259 -21.86 -1.98 8.75
C VAL A 259 -21.06 -2.00 10.05
N ASP A 260 -19.82 -1.49 10.00
CA ASP A 260 -19.04 -1.26 11.20
C ASP A 260 -19.67 -0.15 12.03
N SER A 261 -20.16 -0.50 13.23
CA SER A 261 -20.87 0.41 14.12
C SER A 261 -19.97 1.52 14.68
N THR A 262 -18.67 1.29 14.78
CA THR A 262 -17.69 2.25 15.29
C THR A 262 -17.32 3.28 14.24
N LEU A 263 -17.10 2.84 13.00
CA LEU A 263 -16.69 3.69 11.89
C LEU A 263 -17.88 4.19 11.05
N GLN A 264 -19.10 3.72 11.33
CA GLN A 264 -20.34 4.04 10.58
C GLN A 264 -20.14 3.87 9.07
N GLY A 265 -19.45 2.79 8.68
CA GLY A 265 -19.08 2.56 7.30
C GLY A 265 -19.11 1.08 6.90
N ILE A 266 -19.23 0.85 5.60
CA ILE A 266 -19.14 -0.47 5.00
C ILE A 266 -17.69 -0.75 4.65
N LEU A 267 -17.15 -1.86 5.17
CA LEU A 267 -15.83 -2.33 4.80
C LEU A 267 -15.84 -2.86 3.37
N VAL A 268 -14.99 -2.30 2.52
CA VAL A 268 -14.66 -2.87 1.23
C VAL A 268 -13.18 -3.22 1.18
N LYS A 269 -12.85 -4.26 0.42
CA LYS A 269 -11.46 -4.69 0.22
C LYS A 269 -11.12 -4.67 -1.25
N ALA A 270 -9.90 -4.28 -1.53
CA ALA A 270 -9.34 -4.32 -2.85
C ALA A 270 -7.95 -5.00 -2.79
N PRO A 271 -7.67 -5.98 -3.66
CA PRO A 271 -6.38 -6.65 -3.69
C PRO A 271 -5.29 -5.66 -4.09
N VAL A 272 -4.13 -5.79 -3.45
CA VAL A 272 -2.95 -4.97 -3.68
C VAL A 272 -1.80 -5.89 -4.08
N GLN A 273 -1.17 -5.61 -5.21
CA GLN A 273 0.00 -6.36 -5.62
C GLN A 273 1.23 -5.79 -4.93
N ALA A 274 2.08 -6.68 -4.43
CA ALA A 274 3.37 -6.29 -3.90
C ALA A 274 4.25 -5.77 -5.05
N GLY A 275 4.25 -4.47 -5.25
CA GLY A 275 5.08 -3.81 -6.25
C GLY A 275 6.50 -3.53 -5.75
N PRO A 276 7.44 -3.17 -6.64
CA PRO A 276 8.82 -2.85 -6.26
C PRO A 276 8.95 -1.64 -5.31
N GLU A 277 7.96 -0.78 -5.23
CA GLU A 277 7.88 0.34 -4.26
C GLU A 277 7.23 -0.06 -2.92
N GLY A 278 6.87 -1.35 -2.78
CA GLY A 278 6.58 -2.07 -1.55
C GLY A 278 5.60 -1.41 -0.59
N LEU A 279 4.30 -1.46 -0.89
CA LEU A 279 3.28 -1.25 0.15
C LEU A 279 3.50 -2.28 1.27
N ARG A 280 3.38 -1.84 2.52
CA ARG A 280 3.64 -2.67 3.70
C ARG A 280 2.37 -2.90 4.50
N ASN A 281 2.35 -4.00 5.23
CA ASN A 281 1.29 -4.25 6.21
C ASN A 281 1.16 -3.07 7.20
N ALA A 282 -0.07 -2.72 7.58
CA ALA A 282 -0.44 -1.58 8.42
C ALA A 282 -0.16 -0.17 7.83
N GLN A 283 0.29 -0.07 6.59
CA GLN A 283 0.49 1.23 5.94
C GLN A 283 -0.84 1.92 5.64
N ILE A 284 -0.91 3.22 5.91
CA ILE A 284 -2.07 4.06 5.59
C ILE A 284 -1.80 4.77 4.26
N VAL A 285 -2.76 4.68 3.35
CA VAL A 285 -2.76 5.31 2.03
C VAL A 285 -4.12 5.94 1.76
N LYS A 286 -4.22 6.75 0.71
CA LYS A 286 -5.50 7.27 0.24
C LYS A 286 -6.07 6.38 -0.85
N ALA A 287 -7.36 6.09 -0.78
CA ALA A 287 -8.10 5.32 -1.77
C ALA A 287 -9.08 6.23 -2.48
N ARG A 288 -8.86 6.48 -3.76
CA ARG A 288 -9.80 7.21 -4.60
C ARG A 288 -10.71 6.20 -5.29
N VAL A 289 -11.93 6.10 -4.80
CA VAL A 289 -12.98 5.23 -5.36
C VAL A 289 -13.65 5.97 -6.52
N ILE A 290 -13.72 5.32 -7.68
CA ILE A 290 -14.34 5.87 -8.90
C ILE A 290 -15.73 5.29 -9.01
N TRP A 291 -16.75 6.13 -8.77
CA TRP A 291 -18.16 5.74 -8.78
C TRP A 291 -18.72 5.60 -10.19
N SER A 292 -18.41 6.57 -11.02
CA SER A 292 -18.84 6.56 -12.42
C SER A 292 -17.90 7.41 -13.27
N THR A 293 -17.90 7.18 -14.57
CA THR A 293 -17.22 8.04 -15.54
C THR A 293 -18.28 8.59 -16.49
N LYS A 294 -18.46 9.92 -16.48
CA LYS A 294 -19.44 10.59 -17.32
C LYS A 294 -18.72 11.52 -18.29
N PRO A 295 -19.19 11.61 -19.55
CA PRO A 295 -18.71 12.64 -20.44
C PRO A 295 -19.18 14.00 -19.93
N MET A 296 -18.24 14.90 -19.63
CA MET A 296 -18.52 16.26 -19.16
C MET A 296 -17.74 17.27 -20.00
N ALA A 297 -18.30 18.47 -20.14
CA ALA A 297 -17.60 19.57 -20.76
C ALA A 297 -16.36 19.94 -19.96
N VAL A 298 -15.22 20.11 -20.62
CA VAL A 298 -13.98 20.49 -19.98
C VAL A 298 -13.43 21.78 -20.58
N VAL A 299 -12.94 22.66 -19.72
CA VAL A 299 -12.33 23.94 -20.10
C VAL A 299 -10.97 24.10 -19.42
N PRO A 300 -9.97 24.69 -20.08
CA PRO A 300 -8.70 25.00 -19.47
C PRO A 300 -8.85 25.86 -18.20
N VAL A 301 -8.05 25.61 -17.17
CA VAL A 301 -8.06 26.37 -15.92
C VAL A 301 -7.93 27.88 -16.18
N LEU A 302 -7.15 28.28 -17.20
CA LEU A 302 -6.94 29.69 -17.58
C LEU A 302 -8.20 30.39 -18.13
N ALA A 303 -9.21 29.65 -18.57
CA ALA A 303 -10.45 30.22 -19.09
C ALA A 303 -11.41 30.64 -17.96
N VAL A 304 -11.23 30.09 -16.76
CA VAL A 304 -12.14 30.31 -15.65
C VAL A 304 -11.69 31.53 -14.84
N THR A 305 -12.61 32.47 -14.66
CA THR A 305 -12.42 33.62 -13.78
C THR A 305 -13.33 33.46 -12.55
N ARG A 306 -12.80 33.74 -11.38
CA ARG A 306 -13.55 33.73 -10.11
C ARG A 306 -13.71 35.14 -9.59
N GLN A 307 -14.92 35.49 -9.19
CA GLN A 307 -15.22 36.77 -8.56
C GLN A 307 -16.13 36.53 -7.36
N GLY A 308 -15.57 36.64 -6.17
CA GLY A 308 -16.26 36.18 -4.95
C GLY A 308 -16.48 34.68 -4.96
N GLU A 309 -17.70 34.25 -4.76
CA GLU A 309 -18.12 32.84 -4.79
C GLU A 309 -18.50 32.33 -6.19
N GLU A 310 -18.65 33.25 -7.14
CA GLU A 310 -19.07 32.90 -8.51
C GLU A 310 -17.87 32.56 -9.40
N SER A 311 -18.04 31.52 -10.21
CA SER A 311 -17.11 31.17 -11.29
C SER A 311 -17.79 31.42 -12.64
N PHE A 312 -17.08 32.07 -13.56
CA PHE A 312 -17.60 32.36 -14.89
C PHE A 312 -16.50 32.20 -15.95
N VAL A 313 -16.96 32.05 -17.16
CA VAL A 313 -16.11 32.03 -18.36
C VAL A 313 -16.66 33.04 -19.38
N PHE A 314 -15.80 33.47 -20.29
CA PHE A 314 -16.24 34.28 -21.42
C PHE A 314 -16.42 33.39 -22.66
N VAL A 315 -17.65 33.34 -23.18
CA VAL A 315 -18.00 32.62 -24.40
C VAL A 315 -18.03 33.62 -25.56
N VAL A 316 -17.55 33.22 -26.74
CA VAL A 316 -17.65 34.03 -27.94
C VAL A 316 -19.02 33.82 -28.59
N LEU A 317 -19.85 34.86 -28.57
CA LEU A 317 -21.11 34.90 -29.27
C LEU A 317 -21.03 35.83 -30.48
N LYS A 318 -21.77 35.52 -31.58
CA LYS A 318 -21.92 36.38 -32.70
C LYS A 318 -23.20 37.23 -32.57
N GLN A 319 -23.04 38.53 -32.36
CA GLN A 319 -24.10 39.52 -32.32
C GLN A 319 -23.92 40.53 -33.48
N ASN A 320 -24.93 40.73 -34.29
CA ASN A 320 -24.93 41.68 -35.41
C ASN A 320 -23.71 41.54 -36.36
N GLY A 321 -23.26 40.29 -36.58
CA GLY A 321 -22.10 39.99 -37.42
C GLY A 321 -20.73 40.21 -36.77
N MET A 322 -20.67 40.72 -35.53
CA MET A 322 -19.45 40.85 -34.74
C MET A 322 -19.34 39.80 -33.64
N ALA A 323 -18.12 39.35 -33.34
CA ALA A 323 -17.88 38.46 -32.20
C ALA A 323 -17.78 39.30 -30.93
N VAL A 324 -18.55 38.92 -29.89
CA VAL A 324 -18.53 39.59 -28.58
C VAL A 324 -18.27 38.55 -27.50
N ALA A 325 -17.59 39.01 -26.43
CA ALA A 325 -17.37 38.22 -25.23
C ALA A 325 -18.64 38.24 -24.37
N HIS A 326 -19.25 37.10 -24.13
CA HIS A 326 -20.40 36.97 -23.24
C HIS A 326 -19.99 36.27 -21.95
N ARG A 327 -20.28 36.90 -20.81
CA ARG A 327 -20.03 36.34 -19.48
C ARG A 327 -21.06 35.27 -19.16
N THR A 328 -20.61 34.02 -19.02
CA THR A 328 -21.46 32.89 -18.67
C THR A 328 -21.05 32.34 -17.32
N SER A 329 -21.99 32.30 -16.37
CA SER A 329 -21.79 31.68 -15.06
C SER A 329 -21.70 30.16 -15.20
N VAL A 330 -20.75 29.54 -14.53
CA VAL A 330 -20.48 28.11 -14.62
C VAL A 330 -20.33 27.49 -13.24
N VAL A 331 -20.84 26.28 -13.10
CA VAL A 331 -20.58 25.44 -11.92
C VAL A 331 -19.43 24.50 -12.24
N LEU A 332 -18.35 24.68 -11.49
CA LEU A 332 -17.14 23.87 -11.68
C LEU A 332 -17.29 22.54 -10.95
N GLY A 333 -16.79 21.48 -11.56
CA GLY A 333 -16.57 20.18 -10.95
C GLY A 333 -15.09 19.90 -10.69
N ASP A 334 -14.71 18.63 -10.71
CA ASP A 334 -13.35 18.20 -10.45
C ASP A 334 -12.36 18.65 -11.52
N THR A 335 -11.11 18.82 -11.12
CA THR A 335 -10.01 19.13 -12.05
C THR A 335 -9.54 17.85 -12.75
N VAL A 336 -9.44 17.88 -14.06
CA VAL A 336 -8.97 16.77 -14.91
C VAL A 336 -7.73 17.24 -15.67
N GLY A 337 -6.55 16.86 -15.19
CA GLY A 337 -5.30 17.37 -15.72
C GLY A 337 -5.19 18.89 -15.54
N ASN A 338 -5.06 19.64 -16.63
CA ASN A 338 -5.01 21.11 -16.63
C ASN A 338 -6.37 21.76 -17.00
N ASN A 339 -7.46 21.01 -16.84
CA ASN A 339 -8.81 21.49 -17.17
C ASN A 339 -9.74 21.35 -15.97
N TYR A 340 -10.75 22.21 -15.87
CA TYR A 340 -11.92 22.04 -15.01
C TYR A 340 -13.00 21.30 -15.76
N SER A 341 -13.66 20.36 -15.11
CA SER A 341 -14.94 19.85 -15.58
C SER A 341 -16.05 20.85 -15.28
N ILE A 342 -17.02 20.97 -16.15
CA ILE A 342 -18.17 21.87 -16.01
C ILE A 342 -19.41 21.03 -15.71
N VAL A 343 -20.01 21.27 -14.56
CA VAL A 343 -21.24 20.60 -14.15
C VAL A 343 -22.46 21.22 -14.85
N SER A 344 -22.47 22.55 -14.97
CA SER A 344 -23.54 23.30 -15.67
C SER A 344 -23.06 24.67 -16.12
N GLY A 345 -23.74 25.24 -17.12
CA GLY A 345 -23.48 26.58 -17.63
C GLY A 345 -22.79 26.63 -19.00
N LEU A 346 -22.29 25.48 -19.53
CA LEU A 346 -21.63 25.43 -20.85
C LEU A 346 -22.06 24.19 -21.64
N ASN A 347 -22.14 24.34 -22.95
CA ASN A 347 -22.42 23.25 -23.88
C ASN A 347 -21.16 22.88 -24.67
N ALA A 348 -21.13 21.63 -25.14
CA ALA A 348 -20.09 21.18 -26.05
C ALA A 348 -20.14 21.95 -27.37
N GLY A 349 -18.96 22.34 -27.89
CA GLY A 349 -18.84 23.10 -29.13
C GLY A 349 -18.83 24.61 -28.96
N GLU A 350 -19.13 25.15 -27.80
CA GLU A 350 -18.98 26.56 -27.50
C GLU A 350 -17.49 26.99 -27.51
N SER A 351 -17.20 28.21 -27.94
CA SER A 351 -15.83 28.75 -27.96
C SER A 351 -15.60 29.63 -26.71
N VAL A 352 -14.72 29.20 -25.86
CA VAL A 352 -14.38 29.87 -24.60
C VAL A 352 -13.06 30.63 -24.76
N ILE A 353 -12.98 31.84 -24.22
CA ILE A 353 -11.79 32.69 -24.25
C ILE A 353 -10.84 32.24 -23.14
N VAL A 354 -9.57 32.01 -23.50
CA VAL A 354 -8.52 31.55 -22.60
C VAL A 354 -7.42 32.57 -22.32
N SER A 355 -7.45 33.73 -23.02
CA SER A 355 -6.43 34.79 -22.84
C SER A 355 -7.07 36.10 -22.45
N ALA A 356 -6.34 36.90 -21.68
CA ALA A 356 -6.72 38.24 -21.28
C ALA A 356 -8.09 38.38 -20.58
N THR A 357 -8.60 37.30 -19.98
CA THR A 357 -9.91 37.24 -19.35
C THR A 357 -10.14 38.33 -18.29
N GLN A 358 -9.09 38.83 -17.65
CA GLN A 358 -9.13 39.90 -16.65
C GLN A 358 -9.46 41.30 -17.21
N PHE A 359 -9.34 41.49 -18.53
CA PHE A 359 -9.64 42.77 -19.19
C PHE A 359 -10.98 42.76 -19.92
N LEU A 360 -11.67 41.63 -19.96
CA LEU A 360 -12.92 41.46 -20.68
C LEU A 360 -14.11 41.89 -19.81
N VAL A 361 -15.04 42.58 -20.49
CA VAL A 361 -16.34 42.95 -19.95
C VAL A 361 -17.43 42.32 -20.80
N ASP A 362 -18.56 42.03 -20.21
CA ASP A 362 -19.71 41.45 -20.92
C ASP A 362 -20.14 42.35 -22.08
N GLY A 363 -20.34 41.74 -23.27
CA GLY A 363 -20.69 42.48 -24.49
C GLY A 363 -19.51 43.14 -25.23
N MET A 364 -18.27 43.00 -24.77
CA MET A 364 -17.09 43.59 -25.40
C MET A 364 -16.82 42.92 -26.78
N PRO A 365 -16.61 43.74 -27.85
CA PRO A 365 -16.25 43.18 -29.13
C PRO A 365 -14.84 42.54 -29.09
N VAL A 366 -14.74 41.32 -29.56
CA VAL A 366 -13.51 40.50 -29.55
C VAL A 366 -13.19 39.99 -30.95
N MET A 367 -11.92 39.80 -31.22
CA MET A 367 -11.44 39.15 -32.43
C MET A 367 -10.84 37.78 -32.03
N PRO A 368 -11.57 36.68 -32.25
CA PRO A 368 -11.08 35.35 -31.89
C PRO A 368 -9.91 34.98 -32.81
N MET A 369 -8.73 34.80 -32.24
CA MET A 369 -7.59 34.18 -32.89
C MET A 369 -7.60 32.72 -32.49
N GLY A 370 -7.50 31.78 -33.44
CA GLY A 370 -7.41 30.35 -33.11
C GLY A 370 -6.29 30.13 -32.11
N GLY A 371 -6.62 29.53 -30.98
CA GLY A 371 -5.62 29.14 -29.97
C GLY A 371 -4.64 28.11 -30.55
N PRO A 372 -3.47 27.93 -29.94
CA PRO A 372 -2.56 26.86 -30.28
C PRO A 372 -3.31 25.53 -30.24
N PRO A 373 -3.02 24.59 -31.16
CA PRO A 373 -3.72 23.30 -31.18
C PRO A 373 -3.57 22.66 -29.79
N GLN A 374 -4.69 22.39 -29.16
CA GLN A 374 -4.74 21.70 -27.89
C GLN A 374 -4.11 20.33 -28.13
N ALA A 375 -2.98 20.04 -27.46
CA ALA A 375 -2.36 18.73 -27.54
C ALA A 375 -3.44 17.70 -27.15
N ALA A 376 -3.84 16.88 -28.10
CA ALA A 376 -4.74 15.76 -27.85
C ALA A 376 -4.11 14.93 -26.70
N PRO A 377 -4.91 14.44 -25.74
CA PRO A 377 -4.41 13.49 -24.76
C PRO A 377 -3.78 12.34 -25.53
N SER A 378 -2.47 12.13 -25.34
CA SER A 378 -1.75 11.02 -25.96
C SER A 378 -2.49 9.73 -25.61
N PRO A 379 -3.00 8.97 -26.58
CA PRO A 379 -3.50 7.64 -26.27
C PRO A 379 -2.31 6.85 -25.73
N GLY A 380 -2.50 6.27 -24.55
CA GLY A 380 -1.49 5.46 -23.91
C GLY A 380 -0.87 4.51 -24.92
N GLN A 381 0.45 4.48 -24.95
CA GLN A 381 1.23 3.57 -25.76
C GLN A 381 0.73 2.14 -25.55
N ALA A 382 -0.11 1.70 -26.49
CA ALA A 382 -0.34 0.29 -26.69
C ALA A 382 0.94 -0.25 -27.32
N SER A 383 1.71 -1.00 -26.57
CA SER A 383 2.79 -1.84 -27.07
C SER A 383 2.19 -2.85 -28.06
N GLY A 384 2.33 -2.55 -29.35
CA GLY A 384 2.05 -3.48 -30.44
C GLY A 384 3.19 -4.48 -30.61
N PRO A 385 2.91 -5.68 -31.11
CA PRO A 385 3.88 -6.77 -31.20
C PRO A 385 4.91 -6.52 -32.30
N HIS A 386 6.17 -6.78 -31.98
CA HIS A 386 7.29 -6.82 -32.92
C HIS A 386 7.01 -7.80 -34.07
N ALA A 387 6.83 -7.28 -35.28
CA ALA A 387 6.90 -8.06 -36.50
C ALA A 387 8.38 -8.34 -36.82
N LYS A 388 8.70 -9.63 -36.99
CA LYS A 388 9.92 -10.12 -37.60
C LYS A 388 10.08 -9.55 -39.00
N ALA A 389 11.21 -8.94 -39.27
CA ALA A 389 11.72 -8.76 -40.64
C ALA A 389 12.98 -9.62 -40.77
N GLU A 390 12.86 -10.59 -41.61
CA GLU A 390 13.93 -11.43 -42.20
C GLU A 390 14.67 -10.59 -43.25
N GLY A 391 15.99 -10.62 -43.23
CA GLY A 391 16.80 -9.92 -44.22
C GLY A 391 18.29 -10.23 -44.11
N THR A 392 18.67 -11.39 -44.66
CA THR A 392 19.86 -11.72 -45.49
C THR A 392 21.27 -11.22 -45.09
N ARG A 393 22.11 -12.18 -44.68
CA ARG A 393 23.47 -12.54 -45.07
C ARG A 393 24.48 -11.46 -45.51
N ALA A 394 25.57 -11.35 -44.75
CA ALA A 394 26.93 -11.32 -45.30
C ALA A 394 27.95 -11.80 -44.24
N GLU A 395 28.74 -12.73 -44.66
CA GLU A 395 29.84 -13.45 -44.02
C GLU A 395 31.06 -12.52 -43.89
N SER A 396 31.79 -12.53 -42.73
CA SER A 396 33.27 -12.52 -42.75
C SER A 396 33.84 -12.87 -41.36
N ASP A 397 34.59 -13.88 -41.37
CA ASP A 397 35.65 -14.41 -40.51
C ASP A 397 36.26 -13.50 -39.42
N GLY A 398 36.59 -14.15 -38.29
CA GLY A 398 37.60 -13.65 -37.36
C GLY A 398 37.44 -14.10 -35.91
N ALA A 399 37.73 -15.35 -35.59
CA ALA A 399 38.06 -15.81 -34.23
C ALA A 399 39.57 -15.72 -33.98
N PRO A 400 40.12 -16.03 -32.80
CA PRO A 400 39.72 -15.81 -31.39
C PRO A 400 40.88 -15.20 -30.55
N ARG A 401 40.60 -14.69 -29.37
CA ARG A 401 41.63 -14.63 -28.31
C ARG A 401 41.02 -14.78 -26.91
N LYS A 402 41.38 -15.90 -26.29
CA LYS A 402 41.31 -16.20 -24.87
C LYS A 402 42.19 -15.24 -24.06
N ALA A 403 41.70 -14.73 -22.95
CA ALA A 403 42.53 -14.26 -21.85
C ALA A 403 41.98 -14.82 -20.55
N ALA A 404 42.70 -15.77 -20.01
CA ALA A 404 42.55 -16.33 -18.67
C ALA A 404 43.03 -15.30 -17.64
N TYR A 405 42.31 -15.14 -16.55
CA TYR A 405 42.81 -14.45 -15.39
C TYR A 405 42.89 -15.44 -14.22
N ARG A 406 44.12 -15.64 -13.71
CA ARG A 406 44.52 -16.52 -12.61
C ARG A 406 44.37 -15.75 -11.27
N PRO A 407 44.11 -16.47 -10.18
CA PRO A 407 44.03 -15.86 -8.83
C PRO A 407 45.40 -15.73 -8.19
N HIS A 408 45.62 -14.62 -7.48
CA HIS A 408 46.81 -14.43 -6.65
C HIS A 408 46.57 -14.95 -5.23
N HIS A 409 47.30 -16.01 -4.86
CA HIS A 409 47.64 -16.39 -3.50
C HIS A 409 48.56 -15.32 -2.86
N LYS A 410 48.31 -14.92 -1.64
CA LYS A 410 49.31 -14.41 -0.72
C LYS A 410 49.23 -15.12 0.61
N LYS A 411 50.37 -15.80 0.88
CA LYS A 411 50.74 -16.53 2.10
C LYS A 411 51.21 -15.58 3.21
N HIS A 412 51.04 -16.08 4.44
CA HIS A 412 51.86 -15.95 5.63
C HIS A 412 52.00 -14.61 6.37
N HIS A 413 51.55 -14.57 7.65
CA HIS A 413 52.53 -14.51 8.72
C HIS A 413 51.96 -15.05 10.03
N ARG A 414 52.74 -15.96 10.61
CA ARG A 414 52.67 -16.63 11.91
C ARG A 414 53.42 -15.76 12.91
N ALA A 415 52.82 -15.44 14.08
CA ALA A 415 53.57 -15.07 15.29
C ALA A 415 52.73 -15.54 16.49
N ARG A 416 53.09 -16.56 17.06
CA ARG A 416 53.87 -17.01 18.22
C ARG A 416 53.49 -16.33 19.52
N ALA A 417 52.96 -17.19 20.36
CA ALA A 417 52.79 -17.24 21.79
C ALA A 417 53.55 -16.23 22.71
N ARG A 418 52.87 -15.79 23.75
CA ARG A 418 53.47 -15.60 25.05
C ARG A 418 52.49 -15.96 26.16
N LYS A 419 52.83 -17.00 26.92
CA LYS A 419 52.31 -17.34 28.24
C LYS A 419 52.77 -16.26 29.25
N SER A 420 51.88 -15.84 30.14
CA SER A 420 52.30 -15.43 31.47
C SER A 420 51.30 -15.98 32.50
N LYS A 421 51.82 -16.80 33.37
CA LYS A 421 51.31 -17.22 34.68
C LYS A 421 51.32 -16.02 35.60
N HIS A 422 50.34 -15.86 36.47
CA HIS A 422 50.52 -15.59 37.93
C HIS A 422 49.12 -15.46 38.51
N THR A 423 48.76 -16.38 39.38
CA THR A 423 48.80 -16.36 40.85
C THR A 423 47.51 -15.86 41.48
N GLN A 424 46.80 -16.82 42.10
CA GLN A 424 45.89 -16.59 43.23
C GLN A 424 46.63 -16.03 44.44
N PRO A 425 46.00 -15.38 45.39
CA PRO A 425 45.51 -16.06 46.60
C PRO A 425 44.11 -15.58 47.00
N ALA A 426 43.19 -16.44 47.46
CA ALA A 426 42.99 -17.01 48.81
C ALA A 426 42.52 -16.01 49.87
N THR A 427 41.32 -16.33 50.38
CA THR A 427 40.77 -16.33 51.73
C THR A 427 40.13 -15.07 52.32
N VAL A 428 39.01 -15.37 52.95
CA VAL A 428 38.46 -15.09 54.28
C VAL A 428 37.31 -14.06 54.30
N SER A 429 36.17 -14.43 54.57
CA SER A 429 35.24 -14.54 55.68
C SER A 429 33.82 -14.74 55.18
#